data_1ed5bf6576c7a17a83a64146f49f9e71
#
_entry.id   1ed5bf6576c7a17a83a64146f49f9e71
#
_cell.length_a   1.000
_cell.length_b   1.000
_cell.length_c   1.000
_cell.angle_alpha   90.00
_cell.angle_beta   90.00
_cell.angle_gamma   90.00
#
_symmetry.space_group_name_H-M   'P 1'
#
loop_
_entity.id
_entity.type
_entity.pdbx_description
1 polymer ?
#
loop_
_entity_poly.entity_id
_entity_poly.type
_entity_poly.pdbx_seq_one_letter_code
_entity_poly.pdbx_strand_id
1 'polypeptide(L)'
;GWTKHFIPAAVDSIVSRSEFTTAYTPYQAEASQGSLQQIFEYQTMVAEIAGCEISNASLYDGATALVEGLIMAVACTKNRKQFAIASSLNPRYREVAQTYASSNGWTFHDVAWTSDEGALDRKSIESVLAANAGKVAALVVQTPNTFGLLENLEGLSDICKAAGAVLVVVNDPLASMIVDPPGVFGADIVIGEMLGLGIPTSLGGPGLGYLATWKKHLRQMPGRVVGRTVDAAGKRAYCLTAQTREQHIRREKATSNICSNQGLMTVAASVYLALQGPKGLEEVAE
;
A
#
# COMPACT_ATOMS: atom_id res chain seq x y z
N GLY A 1 -16.43 0.08 -6.22
CA GLY A 1 -15.78 0.44 -7.51
C GLY A 1 -15.14 1.82 -7.40
N TRP A 2 -14.40 2.20 -8.44
CA TRP A 2 -13.78 3.52 -8.49
C TRP A 2 -14.85 4.60 -8.75
N THR A 3 -14.76 5.70 -8.03
CA THR A 3 -15.71 6.81 -8.11
C THR A 3 -15.10 7.96 -8.91
N LYS A 4 -15.96 8.71 -9.61
CA LYS A 4 -15.56 9.97 -10.22
C LYS A 4 -15.36 11.01 -9.12
N HIS A 5 -14.33 11.81 -9.25
CA HIS A 5 -14.03 12.92 -8.35
C HIS A 5 -13.57 14.14 -9.16
N PHE A 6 -13.54 15.30 -8.55
CA PHE A 6 -13.02 16.50 -9.18
C PHE A 6 -11.50 16.42 -9.28
N ILE A 7 -10.96 16.63 -10.48
CA ILE A 7 -9.51 16.68 -10.72
C ILE A 7 -9.17 18.07 -11.24
N PRO A 8 -8.37 18.86 -10.51
CA PRO A 8 -7.93 20.18 -10.98
C PRO A 8 -7.19 20.10 -12.32
N ALA A 9 -7.44 21.04 -13.25
CA ALA A 9 -6.81 21.08 -14.56
C ALA A 9 -5.26 21.13 -14.49
N ALA A 10 -4.70 21.63 -13.40
CA ALA A 10 -3.26 21.64 -13.19
C ALA A 10 -2.65 20.22 -13.11
N VAL A 11 -3.42 19.21 -12.65
CA VAL A 11 -2.96 17.81 -12.61
C VAL A 11 -2.68 17.33 -14.02
N ASP A 12 -3.65 17.46 -14.95
CA ASP A 12 -3.51 17.08 -16.35
C ASP A 12 -2.39 17.87 -17.04
N SER A 13 -2.33 19.17 -16.80
CA SER A 13 -1.30 20.06 -17.36
C SER A 13 0.12 19.63 -16.98
N ILE A 14 0.33 19.17 -15.74
CA ILE A 14 1.65 18.74 -15.27
C ILE A 14 1.96 17.33 -15.75
N VAL A 15 1.01 16.41 -15.64
CA VAL A 15 1.18 15.01 -16.07
C VAL A 15 1.48 14.90 -17.57
N SER A 16 0.90 15.80 -18.39
CA SER A 16 1.10 15.82 -19.84
C SER A 16 2.46 16.39 -20.29
N ARG A 17 3.28 16.90 -19.38
CA ARG A 17 4.60 17.46 -19.73
C ARG A 17 5.56 16.35 -20.16
N SER A 18 6.36 16.64 -21.19
CA SER A 18 7.30 15.68 -21.76
C SER A 18 8.32 15.17 -20.75
N GLU A 19 8.70 15.97 -19.76
CA GLU A 19 9.63 15.60 -18.68
C GLU A 19 9.14 14.42 -17.87
N PHE A 20 7.81 14.25 -17.74
CA PHE A 20 7.20 13.13 -17.02
C PHE A 20 6.73 12.01 -17.97
N THR A 21 6.11 12.34 -19.11
CA THR A 21 5.55 11.34 -20.04
C THR A 21 6.62 10.52 -20.76
N THR A 22 7.82 11.06 -20.94
CA THR A 22 8.96 10.34 -21.54
C THR A 22 9.88 9.69 -20.49
N ALA A 23 9.68 9.98 -19.21
CA ALA A 23 10.46 9.34 -18.14
C ALA A 23 10.03 7.88 -17.99
N TYR A 24 11.02 7.00 -17.87
CA TYR A 24 10.80 5.60 -17.49
C TYR A 24 11.22 5.40 -16.02
N THR A 25 12.02 4.42 -15.72
CA THR A 25 12.56 4.27 -14.37
C THR A 25 13.79 5.15 -14.18
N PRO A 26 13.89 5.96 -13.13
CA PRO A 26 14.99 6.89 -12.90
C PRO A 26 16.23 6.18 -12.35
N TYR A 27 16.82 5.26 -13.13
CA TYR A 27 18.02 4.51 -12.72
C TYR A 27 19.27 5.40 -12.60
N GLN A 28 19.40 6.39 -13.48
CA GLN A 28 20.55 7.30 -13.51
C GLN A 28 20.23 8.53 -12.65
N ALA A 29 20.67 8.50 -11.39
CA ALA A 29 20.40 9.57 -10.44
C ALA A 29 20.89 10.95 -10.94
N GLU A 30 22.03 11.01 -11.61
CA GLU A 30 22.62 12.22 -12.17
C GLU A 30 21.74 12.90 -13.24
N ALA A 31 20.91 12.15 -13.96
CA ALA A 31 20.01 12.64 -15.00
C ALA A 31 18.57 12.86 -14.53
N SER A 32 18.17 12.23 -13.43
CA SER A 32 16.76 12.07 -13.04
C SER A 32 16.42 12.66 -11.66
N GLN A 33 17.16 13.68 -11.22
CA GLN A 33 16.96 14.25 -9.87
C GLN A 33 15.53 14.76 -9.64
N GLY A 34 14.90 15.39 -10.64
CA GLY A 34 13.52 15.87 -10.52
C GLY A 34 12.51 14.73 -10.32
N SER A 35 12.60 13.66 -11.12
CA SER A 35 11.75 12.49 -10.99
C SER A 35 11.97 11.75 -9.67
N LEU A 36 13.21 11.63 -9.23
CA LEU A 36 13.55 11.02 -7.95
C LEU A 36 13.02 11.84 -6.77
N GLN A 37 13.15 13.17 -6.81
CA GLN A 37 12.58 14.05 -5.81
C GLN A 37 11.06 13.91 -5.74
N GLN A 38 10.38 13.92 -6.88
CA GLN A 38 8.93 13.75 -6.96
C GLN A 38 8.48 12.43 -6.31
N ILE A 39 9.17 11.31 -6.61
CA ILE A 39 8.88 10.01 -6.00
C ILE A 39 9.12 10.05 -4.48
N PHE A 40 10.19 10.69 -4.03
CA PHE A 40 10.48 10.84 -2.60
C PHE A 40 9.38 11.64 -1.88
N GLU A 41 8.90 12.71 -2.48
CA GLU A 41 7.79 13.51 -1.95
C GLU A 41 6.48 12.72 -1.92
N TYR A 42 6.17 11.97 -2.99
CA TYR A 42 5.05 11.03 -3.02
C TYR A 42 5.12 10.01 -1.87
N GLN A 43 6.27 9.35 -1.70
CA GLN A 43 6.47 8.39 -0.61
C GLN A 43 6.22 9.01 0.77
N THR A 44 6.64 10.25 0.97
CA THR A 44 6.44 10.99 2.22
C THR A 44 4.95 11.20 2.48
N MET A 45 4.21 11.71 1.49
CA MET A 45 2.76 11.93 1.63
C MET A 45 2.01 10.63 1.88
N VAL A 46 2.35 9.55 1.18
CA VAL A 46 1.73 8.24 1.38
C VAL A 46 2.02 7.68 2.78
N ALA A 47 3.24 7.82 3.26
CA ALA A 47 3.59 7.37 4.61
C ALA A 47 2.78 8.10 5.68
N GLU A 48 2.57 9.41 5.53
CA GLU A 48 1.74 10.22 6.43
C GLU A 48 0.27 9.81 6.37
N ILE A 49 -0.30 9.64 5.17
CA ILE A 49 -1.69 9.19 4.97
C ILE A 49 -1.94 7.82 5.61
N ALA A 50 -0.95 6.94 5.55
CA ALA A 50 -1.04 5.61 6.15
C ALA A 50 -0.74 5.57 7.66
N GLY A 51 -0.19 6.65 8.24
CA GLY A 51 0.30 6.70 9.61
C GLY A 51 1.56 5.86 9.85
N CYS A 52 2.38 5.67 8.82
CA CYS A 52 3.58 4.82 8.82
C CYS A 52 4.85 5.63 8.67
N GLU A 53 6.03 5.00 8.86
CA GLU A 53 7.33 5.69 8.72
C GLU A 53 7.84 5.79 7.29
N ILE A 54 7.49 4.82 6.43
CA ILE A 54 8.00 4.72 5.05
C ILE A 54 6.93 4.16 4.11
N SER A 55 7.04 4.54 2.84
CA SER A 55 6.29 3.97 1.72
C SER A 55 7.21 3.64 0.56
N ASN A 56 6.76 2.76 -0.33
CA ASN A 56 7.42 2.51 -1.61
C ASN A 56 7.02 3.56 -2.68
N ALA A 57 7.68 3.49 -3.83
CA ALA A 57 7.43 4.40 -4.96
C ALA A 57 6.05 4.21 -5.63
N SER A 58 5.38 3.14 -5.44
CA SER A 58 4.01 2.71 -5.73
C SER A 58 3.93 1.24 -6.15
N LEU A 59 2.72 0.75 -6.29
CA LEU A 59 2.35 -0.55 -6.85
C LEU A 59 1.37 -0.34 -8.01
N TYR A 60 0.91 -1.42 -8.68
CA TYR A 60 0.11 -1.27 -9.89
C TYR A 60 -1.33 -0.84 -9.59
N ASP A 61 -1.96 -1.47 -8.61
CA ASP A 61 -3.32 -1.17 -8.11
C ASP A 61 -3.51 -1.72 -6.70
N GLY A 62 -4.66 -1.44 -6.08
CA GLY A 62 -4.94 -1.87 -4.71
C GLY A 62 -5.03 -3.38 -4.55
N ALA A 63 -5.53 -4.11 -5.55
CA ALA A 63 -5.66 -5.56 -5.47
C ALA A 63 -4.28 -6.25 -5.52
N THR A 64 -3.41 -5.82 -6.42
CA THR A 64 -2.02 -6.29 -6.47
C THR A 64 -1.21 -5.79 -5.28
N ALA A 65 -1.53 -4.60 -4.74
CA ALA A 65 -0.93 -4.12 -3.49
C ALA A 65 -1.27 -5.05 -2.30
N LEU A 66 -2.49 -5.59 -2.24
CA LEU A 66 -2.82 -6.62 -1.25
C LEU A 66 -1.90 -7.83 -1.41
N VAL A 67 -1.75 -8.35 -2.62
CA VAL A 67 -0.87 -9.51 -2.88
C VAL A 67 0.57 -9.23 -2.43
N GLU A 68 1.10 -8.06 -2.75
CA GLU A 68 2.43 -7.64 -2.32
C GLU A 68 2.55 -7.51 -0.79
N GLY A 69 1.49 -7.05 -0.13
CA GLY A 69 1.39 -7.05 1.33
C GLY A 69 1.43 -8.47 1.92
N LEU A 70 0.77 -9.44 1.28
CA LEU A 70 0.82 -10.85 1.69
C LEU A 70 2.22 -11.46 1.47
N ILE A 71 2.86 -11.18 0.33
CA ILE A 71 4.25 -11.60 0.06
C ILE A 71 5.19 -11.03 1.13
N MET A 72 5.03 -9.76 1.44
CA MET A 72 5.80 -9.10 2.50
C MET A 72 5.55 -9.73 3.88
N ALA A 73 4.30 -10.07 4.20
CA ALA A 73 3.95 -10.73 5.45
C ALA A 73 4.61 -12.11 5.60
N VAL A 74 4.69 -12.88 4.50
CA VAL A 74 5.44 -14.15 4.45
C VAL A 74 6.91 -13.91 4.79
N ALA A 75 7.53 -12.90 4.20
CA ALA A 75 8.93 -12.55 4.45
C ALA A 75 9.17 -12.06 5.90
N CYS A 76 8.20 -11.37 6.51
CA CYS A 76 8.27 -10.91 7.89
C CYS A 76 8.10 -12.05 8.93
N THR A 77 7.48 -13.17 8.55
CA THR A 77 7.06 -14.23 9.48
C THR A 77 7.75 -15.58 9.26
N LYS A 78 9.01 -15.56 8.82
CA LYS A 78 9.82 -16.76 8.58
C LYS A 78 9.13 -17.77 7.64
N ASN A 79 8.56 -17.25 6.54
CA ASN A 79 7.94 -18.03 5.47
C ASN A 79 6.64 -18.78 5.87
N ARG A 80 5.86 -18.23 6.80
CA ARG A 80 4.50 -18.72 7.04
C ARG A 80 3.63 -18.41 5.84
N LYS A 81 2.72 -19.32 5.48
CA LYS A 81 1.93 -19.25 4.23
C LYS A 81 0.42 -19.31 4.45
N GLN A 82 -0.03 -19.10 5.68
CA GLN A 82 -1.45 -19.05 6.01
C GLN A 82 -1.84 -17.64 6.41
N PHE A 83 -3.06 -17.24 6.08
CA PHE A 83 -3.56 -15.89 6.32
C PHE A 83 -4.96 -15.96 6.92
N ALA A 84 -5.21 -15.20 7.96
CA ALA A 84 -6.55 -14.91 8.46
C ALA A 84 -7.08 -13.71 7.69
N ILE A 85 -8.14 -13.86 6.89
CA ILE A 85 -8.65 -12.82 6.00
C ILE A 85 -10.08 -12.49 6.38
N ALA A 86 -10.36 -11.21 6.66
CA ALA A 86 -11.71 -10.73 6.89
C ALA A 86 -12.61 -11.05 5.69
N SER A 87 -13.74 -11.71 5.94
CA SER A 87 -14.72 -12.00 4.89
C SER A 87 -15.43 -10.74 4.37
N SER A 88 -15.28 -9.62 5.09
CA SER A 88 -15.69 -8.27 4.67
C SER A 88 -14.67 -7.55 3.78
N LEU A 89 -13.58 -8.23 3.37
CA LEU A 89 -12.65 -7.72 2.36
C LEU A 89 -13.33 -7.61 1.00
N ASN A 90 -12.96 -6.60 0.20
CA ASN A 90 -13.42 -6.46 -1.18
C ASN A 90 -13.27 -7.80 -1.94
N PRO A 91 -14.36 -8.37 -2.47
CA PRO A 91 -14.33 -9.70 -3.09
C PRO A 91 -13.41 -9.76 -4.31
N ARG A 92 -13.26 -8.68 -5.08
CA ARG A 92 -12.34 -8.64 -6.22
C ARG A 92 -10.87 -8.65 -5.79
N TYR A 93 -10.53 -7.99 -4.68
CA TYR A 93 -9.19 -8.06 -4.11
C TYR A 93 -8.89 -9.49 -3.63
N ARG A 94 -9.89 -10.14 -3.05
CA ARG A 94 -9.80 -11.53 -2.63
C ARG A 94 -9.59 -12.49 -3.81
N GLU A 95 -10.30 -12.29 -4.93
CA GLU A 95 -10.13 -13.10 -6.16
C GLU A 95 -8.72 -12.99 -6.71
N VAL A 96 -8.15 -11.77 -6.76
CA VAL A 96 -6.75 -11.56 -7.17
C VAL A 96 -5.80 -12.28 -6.21
N ALA A 97 -5.97 -12.11 -4.90
CA ALA A 97 -5.16 -12.82 -3.91
C ALA A 97 -5.28 -14.35 -4.03
N GLN A 98 -6.47 -14.87 -4.32
CA GLN A 98 -6.71 -16.30 -4.54
C GLN A 98 -5.98 -16.84 -5.78
N THR A 99 -5.90 -16.03 -6.84
CA THR A 99 -5.14 -16.38 -8.05
C THR A 99 -3.66 -16.58 -7.72
N TYR A 100 -3.08 -15.68 -6.95
CA TYR A 100 -1.68 -15.83 -6.51
C TYR A 100 -1.49 -16.95 -5.48
N ALA A 101 -2.49 -17.19 -4.63
CA ALA A 101 -2.43 -18.25 -3.62
C ALA A 101 -2.21 -19.63 -4.24
N SER A 102 -2.83 -19.91 -5.38
CA SER A 102 -2.75 -21.19 -6.06
C SER A 102 -1.32 -21.59 -6.43
N SER A 103 -0.51 -20.63 -6.87
CA SER A 103 0.89 -20.87 -7.28
C SER A 103 1.88 -20.75 -6.12
N ASN A 104 1.52 -20.03 -5.04
CA ASN A 104 2.41 -19.80 -3.89
C ASN A 104 2.20 -20.80 -2.74
N GLY A 105 1.20 -21.68 -2.84
CA GLY A 105 0.84 -22.62 -1.79
C GLY A 105 0.31 -21.91 -0.53
N TRP A 106 -0.45 -20.83 -0.71
CA TRP A 106 -1.08 -20.08 0.38
C TRP A 106 -2.42 -20.68 0.78
N THR A 107 -2.75 -20.57 2.04
CA THR A 107 -4.06 -20.96 2.60
C THR A 107 -4.71 -19.75 3.25
N PHE A 108 -5.97 -19.50 2.91
CA PHE A 108 -6.78 -18.44 3.49
C PHE A 108 -7.79 -19.04 4.47
N HIS A 109 -7.86 -18.46 5.66
CA HIS A 109 -8.84 -18.77 6.69
C HIS A 109 -9.76 -17.57 6.85
N ASP A 110 -11.04 -17.80 6.71
CA ASP A 110 -12.04 -16.74 6.78
C ASP A 110 -12.26 -16.29 8.22
N VAL A 111 -12.17 -14.97 8.43
CA VAL A 111 -12.60 -14.30 9.64
C VAL A 111 -14.00 -13.74 9.37
N ALA A 112 -14.99 -14.17 10.13
CA ALA A 112 -16.37 -13.76 9.97
C ALA A 112 -16.59 -12.28 10.33
N TRP A 113 -17.68 -11.71 9.86
CA TRP A 113 -18.26 -10.46 10.36
C TRP A 113 -19.47 -10.77 11.27
N THR A 114 -19.88 -9.80 12.08
CA THR A 114 -21.08 -9.89 12.91
C THR A 114 -22.34 -9.78 12.02
N SER A 115 -23.32 -10.64 12.25
CA SER A 115 -24.51 -10.77 11.38
C SER A 115 -25.45 -9.57 11.42
N ASP A 116 -25.38 -8.77 12.46
CA ASP A 116 -26.23 -7.61 12.72
C ASP A 116 -25.61 -6.29 12.25
N GLU A 117 -24.28 -6.18 12.30
CA GLU A 117 -23.60 -4.93 11.95
C GLU A 117 -22.73 -5.04 10.68
N GLY A 118 -22.32 -6.23 10.27
CA GLY A 118 -21.38 -6.43 9.18
C GLY A 118 -19.95 -6.02 9.51
N ALA A 119 -19.67 -5.80 10.79
CA ALA A 119 -18.35 -5.45 11.31
C ALA A 119 -17.51 -6.70 11.61
N LEU A 120 -16.22 -6.55 11.74
CA LEU A 120 -15.27 -7.62 12.00
C LEU A 120 -15.56 -8.33 13.33
N ASP A 121 -15.74 -9.65 13.31
CA ASP A 121 -15.95 -10.46 14.52
C ASP A 121 -14.62 -10.82 15.19
N ARG A 122 -14.34 -10.17 16.33
CA ARG A 122 -13.11 -10.41 17.12
C ARG A 122 -12.99 -11.83 17.64
N LYS A 123 -14.10 -12.49 18.00
CA LYS A 123 -14.09 -13.88 18.46
C LYS A 123 -13.69 -14.82 17.30
N SER A 124 -14.12 -14.50 16.09
CA SER A 124 -13.71 -15.22 14.89
C SER A 124 -12.20 -15.07 14.65
N ILE A 125 -11.63 -13.86 14.83
CA ILE A 125 -10.16 -13.65 14.73
C ILE A 125 -9.42 -14.56 15.70
N GLU A 126 -9.77 -14.50 16.99
CA GLU A 126 -9.12 -15.27 18.03
C GLU A 126 -9.21 -16.78 17.76
N SER A 127 -10.39 -17.25 17.34
CA SER A 127 -10.62 -18.66 16.99
C SER A 127 -9.74 -19.11 15.80
N VAL A 128 -9.69 -18.32 14.72
CA VAL A 128 -8.89 -18.63 13.54
C VAL A 128 -7.39 -18.65 13.87
N LEU A 129 -6.91 -17.67 14.62
CA LEU A 129 -5.50 -17.60 15.03
C LEU A 129 -5.11 -18.73 15.98
N ALA A 130 -5.97 -19.09 16.92
CA ALA A 130 -5.74 -20.20 17.85
C ALA A 130 -5.72 -21.56 17.14
N ALA A 131 -6.68 -21.81 16.23
CA ALA A 131 -6.76 -23.05 15.44
C ALA A 131 -5.55 -23.23 14.51
N ASN A 132 -4.89 -22.12 14.11
CA ASN A 132 -3.75 -22.12 13.20
C ASN A 132 -2.48 -21.55 13.87
N ALA A 133 -2.32 -21.78 15.16
CA ALA A 133 -1.22 -21.23 15.94
C ALA A 133 0.14 -21.50 15.30
N GLY A 134 0.96 -20.46 15.20
CA GLY A 134 2.31 -20.53 14.64
C GLY A 134 2.38 -20.69 13.11
N LYS A 135 1.25 -20.75 12.37
CA LYS A 135 1.21 -20.93 10.92
C LYS A 135 0.74 -19.68 10.17
N VAL A 136 -0.02 -18.80 10.83
CA VAL A 136 -0.57 -17.58 10.22
C VAL A 136 0.54 -16.54 10.05
N ALA A 137 0.67 -16.01 8.83
CA ALA A 137 1.58 -14.92 8.48
C ALA A 137 0.95 -13.56 8.79
N ALA A 138 -0.33 -13.37 8.44
CA ALA A 138 -1.02 -12.12 8.66
C ALA A 138 -2.49 -12.29 8.98
N LEU A 139 -3.02 -11.34 9.76
CA LEU A 139 -4.42 -10.96 9.76
C LEU A 139 -4.60 -9.84 8.73
N VAL A 140 -5.56 -10.00 7.82
CA VAL A 140 -5.90 -9.02 6.79
C VAL A 140 -7.28 -8.44 7.07
N VAL A 141 -7.34 -7.13 7.20
CA VAL A 141 -8.57 -6.35 7.46
C VAL A 141 -8.68 -5.25 6.44
N GLN A 142 -9.89 -4.88 6.03
CA GLN A 142 -10.13 -3.72 5.18
C GLN A 142 -10.96 -2.68 5.92
N THR A 143 -10.56 -1.42 5.84
CA THR A 143 -11.32 -0.28 6.39
C THR A 143 -11.27 0.92 5.43
N PRO A 144 -12.42 1.50 5.04
CA PRO A 144 -13.77 0.93 5.20
C PRO A 144 -13.89 -0.44 4.53
N ASN A 145 -14.68 -1.33 5.12
CA ASN A 145 -14.89 -2.68 4.58
C ASN A 145 -15.81 -2.69 3.35
N THR A 146 -16.08 -3.85 2.76
CA THR A 146 -16.91 -3.97 1.53
C THR A 146 -18.35 -3.46 1.71
N PHE A 147 -18.82 -3.32 2.94
CA PHE A 147 -20.14 -2.77 3.26
C PHE A 147 -20.11 -1.25 3.52
N GLY A 148 -18.92 -0.63 3.44
CA GLY A 148 -18.73 0.80 3.72
C GLY A 148 -18.56 1.14 5.21
N LEU A 149 -18.35 0.15 6.06
CA LEU A 149 -18.19 0.33 7.51
C LEU A 149 -16.73 0.52 7.88
N LEU A 150 -16.46 1.47 8.77
CA LEU A 150 -15.17 1.63 9.42
C LEU A 150 -14.97 0.51 10.44
N GLU A 151 -13.91 -0.26 10.29
CA GLU A 151 -13.56 -1.32 11.23
C GLU A 151 -12.82 -0.76 12.46
N ASN A 152 -13.15 -1.26 13.64
CA ASN A 152 -12.39 -0.93 14.84
C ASN A 152 -11.06 -1.69 14.86
N LEU A 153 -9.96 -0.97 14.64
CA LEU A 153 -8.60 -1.54 14.59
C LEU A 153 -7.91 -1.63 15.96
N GLU A 154 -8.48 -1.05 17.02
CA GLU A 154 -7.88 -1.05 18.36
C GLU A 154 -7.58 -2.48 18.85
N GLY A 155 -6.36 -2.71 19.34
CA GLY A 155 -5.92 -3.99 19.91
C GLY A 155 -5.67 -5.11 18.89
N LEU A 156 -5.99 -4.94 17.58
CA LEU A 156 -5.71 -5.97 16.56
C LEU A 156 -4.22 -6.25 16.42
N SER A 157 -3.39 -5.20 16.51
CA SER A 157 -1.93 -5.34 16.48
C SER A 157 -1.41 -6.23 17.60
N ASP A 158 -1.97 -6.13 18.80
CA ASP A 158 -1.52 -6.94 19.93
C ASP A 158 -1.97 -8.40 19.81
N ILE A 159 -3.18 -8.64 19.29
CA ILE A 159 -3.65 -9.99 18.96
C ILE A 159 -2.71 -10.63 17.90
N CYS A 160 -2.35 -9.88 16.85
CA CYS A 160 -1.42 -10.36 15.83
C CYS A 160 -0.03 -10.66 16.42
N LYS A 161 0.53 -9.76 17.24
CA LYS A 161 1.83 -9.96 17.91
C LYS A 161 1.84 -11.20 18.78
N ALA A 162 0.78 -11.43 19.57
CA ALA A 162 0.63 -12.63 20.41
C ALA A 162 0.64 -13.92 19.59
N ALA A 163 0.05 -13.91 18.39
CA ALA A 163 0.09 -15.02 17.43
C ALA A 163 1.39 -15.09 16.60
N GLY A 164 2.27 -14.10 16.72
CA GLY A 164 3.47 -13.94 15.90
C GLY A 164 3.16 -13.73 14.42
N ALA A 165 2.01 -13.14 14.12
CA ALA A 165 1.55 -12.70 12.82
C ALA A 165 1.73 -11.18 12.66
N VAL A 166 1.60 -10.66 11.44
CA VAL A 166 1.56 -9.22 11.17
C VAL A 166 0.13 -8.76 10.88
N LEU A 167 -0.18 -7.51 11.18
CA LEU A 167 -1.44 -6.87 10.82
C LEU A 167 -1.29 -6.17 9.47
N VAL A 168 -2.04 -6.62 8.46
CA VAL A 168 -2.15 -6.00 7.13
C VAL A 168 -3.51 -5.32 7.03
N VAL A 169 -3.51 -4.03 6.75
CA VAL A 169 -4.75 -3.26 6.58
C VAL A 169 -4.86 -2.75 5.15
N VAL A 170 -5.95 -3.13 4.49
CA VAL A 170 -6.39 -2.53 3.23
C VAL A 170 -7.15 -1.27 3.57
N ASN A 171 -6.62 -0.12 3.17
CA ASN A 171 -7.14 1.18 3.58
C ASN A 171 -7.54 2.04 2.37
N ASP A 172 -8.68 2.70 2.48
CA ASP A 172 -9.00 3.82 1.59
C ASP A 172 -8.25 5.07 2.09
N PRO A 173 -7.35 5.65 1.28
CA PRO A 173 -6.58 6.81 1.70
C PRO A 173 -7.45 8.04 1.99
N LEU A 174 -8.62 8.18 1.39
CA LEU A 174 -9.54 9.26 1.70
C LEU A 174 -10.14 9.12 3.10
N ALA A 175 -10.43 7.90 3.56
CA ALA A 175 -10.90 7.68 4.92
C ALA A 175 -9.89 8.19 5.96
N SER A 176 -8.59 8.07 5.69
CA SER A 176 -7.53 8.57 6.58
C SER A 176 -7.46 10.11 6.69
N MET A 177 -8.26 10.84 5.91
CA MET A 177 -8.37 12.31 6.04
C MET A 177 -9.33 12.73 7.15
N ILE A 178 -10.24 11.84 7.55
CA ILE A 178 -11.30 12.12 8.54
C ILE A 178 -11.27 11.18 9.76
N VAL A 179 -10.50 10.08 9.69
CA VAL A 179 -10.28 9.17 10.81
C VAL A 179 -8.79 8.86 10.95
N ASP A 180 -8.38 8.42 12.13
CA ASP A 180 -6.99 8.03 12.37
C ASP A 180 -6.54 6.91 11.41
N PRO A 181 -5.37 7.06 10.77
CA PRO A 181 -4.87 6.08 9.81
C PRO A 181 -4.44 4.77 10.48
N PRO A 182 -4.46 3.65 9.75
CA PRO A 182 -4.18 2.32 10.31
C PRO A 182 -2.84 2.18 11.04
N GLY A 183 -1.82 2.94 10.65
CA GLY A 183 -0.52 2.94 11.30
C GLY A 183 -0.60 3.36 12.78
N VAL A 184 -1.51 4.29 13.15
CA VAL A 184 -1.73 4.74 14.53
C VAL A 184 -2.18 3.57 15.41
N PHE A 185 -2.96 2.65 14.86
CA PHE A 185 -3.43 1.42 15.54
C PHE A 185 -2.40 0.27 15.48
N GLY A 186 -1.20 0.53 15.00
CA GLY A 186 -0.11 -0.43 14.95
C GLY A 186 -0.19 -1.44 13.80
N ALA A 187 -0.87 -1.11 12.70
CA ALA A 187 -0.77 -1.90 11.48
C ALA A 187 0.70 -2.03 11.05
N ASP A 188 1.14 -3.24 10.74
CA ASP A 188 2.51 -3.47 10.28
C ASP A 188 2.68 -3.12 8.79
N ILE A 189 1.64 -3.35 8.00
CA ILE A 189 1.60 -3.11 6.56
C ILE A 189 0.25 -2.46 6.24
N VAL A 190 0.28 -1.29 5.62
CA VAL A 190 -0.90 -0.58 5.12
C VAL A 190 -0.83 -0.53 3.60
N ILE A 191 -1.86 -1.00 2.93
CA ILE A 191 -1.96 -1.01 1.48
C ILE A 191 -3.29 -0.43 1.02
N GLY A 192 -3.39 -0.04 -0.23
CA GLY A 192 -4.66 0.41 -0.80
C GLY A 192 -4.52 0.93 -2.22
N GLU A 193 -5.57 1.61 -2.66
CA GLU A 193 -5.71 2.19 -3.99
C GLU A 193 -5.82 3.72 -3.89
N MET A 194 -4.97 4.43 -4.61
CA MET A 194 -4.93 5.90 -4.61
C MET A 194 -5.56 6.54 -5.86
N LEU A 195 -6.30 5.79 -6.68
CA LEU A 195 -6.94 6.34 -7.88
C LEU A 195 -7.82 7.57 -7.57
N GLY A 196 -8.52 7.56 -6.43
CA GLY A 196 -9.34 8.69 -5.97
C GLY A 196 -8.57 9.99 -5.70
N LEU A 197 -7.25 9.98 -5.76
CA LEU A 197 -6.37 11.11 -5.50
C LEU A 197 -5.80 11.69 -6.81
N GLY A 198 -6.65 12.21 -7.68
CA GLY A 198 -6.27 12.94 -8.88
C GLY A 198 -6.07 12.10 -10.14
N ILE A 199 -6.52 10.84 -10.15
CA ILE A 199 -6.41 9.95 -11.31
C ILE A 199 -7.81 9.69 -11.87
N PRO A 200 -8.05 9.91 -13.19
CA PRO A 200 -9.37 9.66 -13.78
C PRO A 200 -9.67 8.15 -13.82
N THR A 201 -10.94 7.78 -13.74
CA THR A 201 -11.37 6.38 -13.77
C THR A 201 -11.09 5.65 -15.08
N SER A 202 -11.01 6.37 -16.19
CA SER A 202 -10.53 5.95 -17.53
C SER A 202 -10.95 4.52 -17.93
N LEU A 203 -12.22 4.16 -17.72
CA LEU A 203 -12.79 2.86 -18.05
C LEU A 203 -12.09 1.65 -17.35
N GLY A 204 -11.45 1.89 -16.23
CA GLY A 204 -10.88 0.82 -15.40
C GLY A 204 -9.37 0.90 -15.19
N GLY A 205 -8.76 2.04 -15.39
CA GLY A 205 -7.35 2.21 -15.06
C GLY A 205 -6.63 3.27 -15.89
N PRO A 206 -5.33 3.48 -15.62
CA PRO A 206 -4.53 2.73 -14.66
C PRO A 206 -4.92 3.02 -13.21
N GLY A 207 -4.73 2.03 -12.32
CA GLY A 207 -4.80 2.22 -10.88
C GLY A 207 -3.51 2.82 -10.31
N LEU A 208 -3.48 3.03 -9.01
CA LEU A 208 -2.27 3.44 -8.28
C LEU A 208 -2.26 2.77 -6.90
N GLY A 209 -1.69 1.57 -6.85
CA GLY A 209 -1.51 0.88 -5.58
C GLY A 209 -0.43 1.53 -4.72
N TYR A 210 -0.58 1.45 -3.40
CA TYR A 210 0.45 1.88 -2.46
C TYR A 210 0.71 0.83 -1.38
N LEU A 211 1.89 0.90 -0.78
CA LEU A 211 2.24 0.15 0.41
C LEU A 211 3.09 1.02 1.32
N ALA A 212 2.64 1.16 2.56
CA ALA A 212 3.36 1.84 3.61
C ALA A 212 3.62 0.88 4.79
N THR A 213 4.71 1.12 5.52
CA THR A 213 5.16 0.25 6.61
C THR A 213 6.16 0.97 7.52
N TRP A 214 6.73 0.23 8.45
CA TRP A 214 7.74 0.70 9.41
C TRP A 214 9.17 0.44 8.90
N LYS A 215 10.13 1.28 9.26
CA LYS A 215 11.56 1.15 8.87
C LYS A 215 12.16 -0.23 9.16
N LYS A 216 11.70 -0.88 10.25
CA LYS A 216 12.11 -2.26 10.59
C LYS A 216 11.85 -3.27 9.47
N HIS A 217 10.88 -3.01 8.62
CA HIS A 217 10.46 -3.87 7.50
C HIS A 217 10.97 -3.42 6.12
N LEU A 218 11.81 -2.39 6.05
CA LEU A 218 12.33 -1.87 4.78
C LEU A 218 12.91 -2.96 3.86
N ARG A 219 13.59 -3.95 4.43
CA ARG A 219 14.22 -5.04 3.66
C ARG A 219 13.23 -6.03 3.05
N GLN A 220 12.03 -6.12 3.57
CA GLN A 220 10.94 -6.97 3.10
C GLN A 220 9.97 -6.22 2.18
N MET A 221 9.98 -4.89 2.19
CA MET A 221 9.05 -4.06 1.43
C MET A 221 9.22 -4.27 -0.08
N PRO A 222 8.15 -4.55 -0.83
CA PRO A 222 8.20 -4.68 -2.29
C PRO A 222 8.34 -3.31 -2.98
N GLY A 223 8.70 -3.34 -4.25
CA GLY A 223 8.78 -2.15 -5.09
C GLY A 223 10.00 -1.29 -4.82
N ARG A 224 10.13 -0.22 -5.59
CA ARG A 224 11.24 0.73 -5.50
C ARG A 224 11.10 1.66 -4.32
N VAL A 225 12.24 2.14 -3.85
CA VAL A 225 12.32 3.17 -2.80
C VAL A 225 13.36 4.19 -3.20
N VAL A 226 12.99 5.45 -3.14
CA VAL A 226 13.90 6.59 -3.32
C VAL A 226 14.33 7.09 -1.94
N GLY A 227 15.63 7.28 -1.78
CA GLY A 227 16.22 7.86 -0.58
C GLY A 227 16.80 9.25 -0.84
N ARG A 228 16.79 10.09 0.20
CA ARG A 228 17.49 11.37 0.21
C ARG A 228 18.95 11.17 0.58
N THR A 229 19.86 11.80 -0.15
CA THR A 229 21.31 11.79 0.06
C THR A 229 21.90 13.19 -0.19
N VAL A 230 23.20 13.26 -0.29
CA VAL A 230 23.93 14.47 -0.72
C VAL A 230 24.85 14.11 -1.89
N ASP A 231 25.07 15.08 -2.78
CA ASP A 231 26.04 14.97 -3.88
C ASP A 231 27.48 15.22 -3.41
N ALA A 232 28.42 15.17 -4.33
CA ALA A 232 29.84 15.40 -4.05
C ALA A 232 30.14 16.83 -3.53
N ALA A 233 29.25 17.80 -3.78
CA ALA A 233 29.34 19.15 -3.28
C ALA A 233 28.58 19.38 -1.98
N GLY A 234 28.02 18.34 -1.35
CA GLY A 234 27.21 18.41 -0.14
C GLY A 234 25.79 18.91 -0.32
N LYS A 235 25.30 19.08 -1.57
CA LYS A 235 23.93 19.49 -1.85
C LYS A 235 22.98 18.30 -1.76
N ARG A 236 21.74 18.57 -1.33
CA ARG A 236 20.68 17.58 -1.30
C ARG A 236 20.47 16.92 -2.66
N ALA A 237 20.45 15.60 -2.68
CA ALA A 237 20.24 14.77 -3.84
C ALA A 237 19.38 13.57 -3.51
N TYR A 238 18.91 12.86 -4.52
CA TYR A 238 18.05 11.69 -4.42
C TYR A 238 18.59 10.54 -5.25
N CYS A 239 18.38 9.31 -4.78
CA CYS A 239 18.77 8.11 -5.53
C CYS A 239 17.83 6.95 -5.21
N LEU A 240 17.77 5.97 -6.10
CA LEU A 240 17.16 4.68 -5.78
C LEU A 240 17.98 3.99 -4.70
N THR A 241 17.30 3.48 -3.67
CA THR A 241 17.91 2.80 -2.55
C THR A 241 17.38 1.37 -2.40
N ALA A 242 18.10 0.54 -1.63
CA ALA A 242 17.72 -0.85 -1.37
C ALA A 242 17.47 -1.70 -2.63
N GLN A 243 18.08 -1.37 -3.76
CA GLN A 243 17.89 -2.02 -5.07
C GLN A 243 18.23 -3.52 -5.06
N THR A 244 19.07 -3.98 -4.13
CA THR A 244 19.43 -5.40 -3.99
C THR A 244 18.24 -6.32 -3.71
N ARG A 245 17.06 -5.77 -3.34
CA ARG A 245 15.81 -6.53 -3.15
C ARG A 245 15.07 -6.74 -4.47
N GLU A 246 15.35 -5.90 -5.49
CA GLU A 246 14.54 -5.81 -6.70
C GLU A 246 14.79 -6.98 -7.66
N GLN A 247 13.79 -7.29 -8.46
CA GLN A 247 13.76 -8.42 -9.38
C GLN A 247 14.88 -8.41 -10.42
N HIS A 248 15.28 -7.24 -10.94
CA HIS A 248 16.35 -7.12 -11.92
C HIS A 248 17.74 -7.47 -11.36
N ILE A 249 17.92 -7.48 -10.03
CA ILE A 249 19.16 -7.87 -9.35
C ILE A 249 19.04 -9.29 -8.79
N ARG A 250 17.99 -9.57 -8.00
CA ARG A 250 17.82 -10.86 -7.31
C ARG A 250 17.18 -11.94 -8.16
N ARG A 251 16.59 -11.59 -9.28
CA ARG A 251 15.93 -12.50 -10.22
C ARG A 251 14.88 -13.37 -9.51
N GLU A 252 14.95 -14.69 -9.64
CA GLU A 252 14.05 -15.65 -8.98
C GLU A 252 14.04 -15.62 -7.44
N LYS A 253 15.05 -15.00 -6.84
CA LYS A 253 15.16 -14.81 -5.38
C LYS A 253 14.59 -13.49 -4.89
N ALA A 254 14.05 -12.66 -5.78
CA ALA A 254 13.43 -11.41 -5.37
C ALA A 254 12.16 -11.67 -4.56
N THR A 255 11.89 -10.80 -3.59
CA THR A 255 10.67 -10.90 -2.78
C THR A 255 9.43 -10.63 -3.63
N SER A 256 9.54 -9.77 -4.66
CA SER A 256 8.44 -9.30 -5.49
C SER A 256 8.85 -9.20 -6.96
N ASN A 257 7.87 -9.30 -7.85
CA ASN A 257 8.03 -9.09 -9.29
C ASN A 257 7.69 -7.66 -9.74
N ILE A 258 7.43 -6.75 -8.84
CA ILE A 258 7.19 -5.34 -9.15
C ILE A 258 8.44 -4.76 -9.83
N CYS A 259 8.24 -4.09 -10.98
CA CYS A 259 9.30 -3.50 -11.78
C CYS A 259 9.14 -1.97 -11.85
N SER A 260 8.41 -1.46 -12.86
CA SER A 260 8.35 -0.02 -13.15
C SER A 260 7.34 0.75 -12.31
N ASN A 261 6.54 0.08 -11.50
CA ASN A 261 5.45 0.68 -10.73
C ASN A 261 4.50 1.55 -11.61
N GLN A 262 3.80 2.52 -11.02
CA GLN A 262 2.91 3.47 -11.71
C GLN A 262 3.47 4.90 -11.62
N GLY A 263 4.70 5.10 -12.12
CA GLY A 263 5.46 6.34 -11.94
C GLY A 263 4.70 7.60 -12.37
N LEU A 264 4.04 7.60 -13.54
CA LEU A 264 3.29 8.76 -14.02
C LEU A 264 2.07 9.07 -13.12
N MET A 265 1.41 8.02 -12.59
CA MET A 265 0.27 8.20 -11.69
C MET A 265 0.69 8.76 -10.32
N THR A 266 1.93 8.49 -9.89
CA THR A 266 2.47 9.12 -8.67
C THR A 266 2.64 10.63 -8.84
N VAL A 267 2.94 11.11 -10.05
CA VAL A 267 2.99 12.55 -10.36
C VAL A 267 1.57 13.14 -10.23
N ALA A 268 0.57 12.49 -10.82
CA ALA A 268 -0.83 12.95 -10.72
C ALA A 268 -1.27 13.06 -9.25
N ALA A 269 -1.06 12.01 -8.47
CA ALA A 269 -1.41 11.99 -7.05
C ALA A 269 -0.63 13.04 -6.25
N SER A 270 0.67 13.21 -6.48
CA SER A 270 1.47 14.23 -5.77
C SER A 270 0.98 15.64 -6.05
N VAL A 271 0.67 15.96 -7.31
CA VAL A 271 0.15 17.28 -7.69
C VAL A 271 -1.23 17.50 -7.07
N TYR A 272 -2.09 16.49 -7.11
CA TYR A 272 -3.41 16.56 -6.49
C TYR A 272 -3.34 16.81 -4.98
N LEU A 273 -2.56 16.00 -4.27
CA LEU A 273 -2.34 16.13 -2.83
C LEU A 273 -1.76 17.50 -2.45
N ALA A 274 -0.79 18.00 -3.20
CA ALA A 274 -0.18 19.30 -2.98
C ALA A 274 -1.16 20.47 -3.22
N LEU A 275 -2.05 20.35 -4.21
CA LEU A 275 -3.06 21.38 -4.52
C LEU A 275 -4.19 21.42 -3.50
N GLN A 276 -4.68 20.26 -3.08
CA GLN A 276 -5.76 20.18 -2.09
C GLN A 276 -5.27 20.57 -0.69
N GLY A 277 -4.09 20.11 -0.32
CA GLY A 277 -3.58 20.22 1.05
C GLY A 277 -4.47 19.47 2.06
N PRO A 278 -4.12 19.48 3.35
CA PRO A 278 -4.88 18.74 4.36
C PRO A 278 -6.37 19.09 4.40
N LYS A 279 -6.68 20.40 4.38
CA LYS A 279 -8.06 20.87 4.47
C LYS A 279 -8.90 20.49 3.25
N GLY A 280 -8.35 20.64 2.03
CA GLY A 280 -9.07 20.27 0.82
C GLY A 280 -9.28 18.75 0.71
N LEU A 281 -8.35 17.96 1.24
CA LEU A 281 -8.49 16.49 1.29
C LEU A 281 -9.57 16.06 2.29
N GLU A 282 -9.68 16.73 3.44
CA GLU A 282 -10.76 16.55 4.41
C GLU A 282 -12.11 16.85 3.77
N GLU A 283 -12.26 18.01 3.10
CA GLU A 283 -13.47 18.40 2.38
C GLU A 283 -13.86 17.43 1.23
N VAL A 284 -12.89 16.76 0.61
CA VAL A 284 -13.16 15.73 -0.42
C VAL A 284 -13.60 14.42 0.21
N ALA A 285 -13.12 14.11 1.40
CA ALA A 285 -13.41 12.86 2.11
C ALA A 285 -14.81 12.86 2.77
N GLU A 286 -15.32 14.05 3.17
CA GLU A 286 -16.70 14.26 3.67
C GLU A 286 -17.76 14.09 2.56
#